data_4c7c632f6b62e8dd9e523526b715ba36
#
_entry.id   4c7c632f6b62e8dd9e523526b715ba36
#
_cell.length_a   1.000
_cell.length_b   1.000
_cell.length_c   1.000
_cell.angle_alpha   90.00
_cell.angle_beta   90.00
_cell.angle_gamma   90.00
#
_symmetry.space_group_name_H-M   'P 1'
#
loop_
_entity.id
_entity.type
_entity.pdbx_description
1 polymer ?
#
loop_
_entity_poly.entity_id
_entity_poly.type
_entity_poly.pdbx_seq_one_letter_code
_entity_poly.pdbx_strand_id
1 'polypeptide(L)'
;VVSGKIPACKWVKLACKRHLDDLIKSKNKDFPYKFEPKLAEKKIAFIELLPHTKGEWAMKRLSITLEPWQKFGIGCTFGWVRKKDGYRRFRESYWEVPRKNGKSAIAAGVALNMFANDGEFGSEVYAGATTEKQAWEVFKPARLMAVRSPDFIEAAGVLINAGSLEIPDEGSIFEPIIGDPPDGQSPHCAVVDEFHEHPTSALYDTMQTGMGARRQPMIFTITTAGFNIEGPCYDLRARVQEMLLDTVPDDELFGWIWTIDEGDDWTDPAVLAKANPNYGVSVYSDYLESQQRRAIQNASKQGAFKTKHLNVWVSAKSAFFNMEKWKACGNPDLNIDDFE
;
A
#
# COMPACT_ATOMS: atom_id res chain seq x y z
N VAL A 1 -5.55 -6.60 17.05
CA VAL A 1 -4.51 -5.56 16.90
C VAL A 1 -4.57 -4.58 18.05
N VAL A 2 -5.66 -3.79 18.19
CA VAL A 2 -5.76 -2.73 19.23
C VAL A 2 -5.66 -3.31 20.66
N SER A 3 -6.22 -4.50 20.90
CA SER A 3 -6.12 -5.20 22.20
C SER A 3 -4.74 -5.83 22.48
N GLY A 4 -3.78 -5.72 21.56
CA GLY A 4 -2.45 -6.31 21.70
C GLY A 4 -2.34 -7.82 21.42
N LYS A 5 -3.45 -8.52 21.12
CA LYS A 5 -3.43 -9.97 20.84
C LYS A 5 -2.69 -10.33 19.55
N ILE A 6 -2.68 -9.42 18.57
CA ILE A 6 -1.95 -9.57 17.31
C ILE A 6 -0.82 -8.54 17.32
N PRO A 7 0.45 -8.97 17.18
CA PRO A 7 1.59 -8.07 17.10
C PRO A 7 1.42 -7.11 15.92
N ALA A 8 1.57 -5.81 16.18
CA ALA A 8 1.54 -4.77 15.15
C ALA A 8 2.25 -3.52 15.69
N CYS A 9 2.82 -2.72 14.78
CA CYS A 9 3.45 -1.47 15.13
C CYS A 9 2.43 -0.39 15.54
N LYS A 10 2.92 0.69 16.10
CA LYS A 10 2.14 1.87 16.51
C LYS A 10 1.19 2.35 15.42
N TRP A 11 1.66 2.46 14.19
CA TRP A 11 0.90 3.03 13.07
C TRP A 11 -0.29 2.17 12.66
N VAL A 12 -0.12 0.86 12.62
CA VAL A 12 -1.24 -0.08 12.36
C VAL A 12 -2.25 -0.04 13.49
N LYS A 13 -1.80 0.02 14.75
CA LYS A 13 -2.71 0.16 15.92
C LYS A 13 -3.52 1.45 15.84
N LEU A 14 -2.89 2.57 15.47
CA LEU A 14 -3.56 3.86 15.33
C LEU A 14 -4.56 3.86 14.16
N ALA A 15 -4.23 3.26 13.01
CA ALA A 15 -5.17 3.12 11.90
C ALA A 15 -6.41 2.30 12.28
N CYS A 16 -6.21 1.18 12.99
CA CYS A 16 -7.32 0.38 13.51
C CYS A 16 -8.14 1.16 14.55
N LYS A 17 -7.47 1.90 15.45
CA LYS A 17 -8.13 2.74 16.45
C LYS A 17 -8.99 3.83 15.81
N ARG A 18 -8.44 4.55 14.80
CA ARG A 18 -9.18 5.56 14.04
C ARG A 18 -10.49 5.00 13.48
N HIS A 19 -10.44 3.81 12.88
CA HIS A 19 -11.65 3.15 12.36
C HIS A 19 -12.68 2.90 13.46
N LEU A 20 -12.26 2.39 14.62
CA LEU A 20 -13.16 2.14 15.75
C LEU A 20 -13.75 3.44 16.33
N ASP A 21 -12.92 4.48 16.47
CA ASP A 21 -13.36 5.79 16.94
C ASP A 21 -14.36 6.42 15.96
N ASP A 22 -14.11 6.32 14.66
CA ASP A 22 -15.01 6.83 13.63
C ASP A 22 -16.33 6.06 13.55
N LEU A 23 -16.34 4.74 13.84
CA LEU A 23 -17.58 3.98 14.01
C LEU A 23 -18.42 4.52 15.17
N ILE A 24 -17.78 4.94 16.26
CA ILE A 24 -18.47 5.58 17.39
C ILE A 24 -18.98 6.97 16.99
N LYS A 25 -18.12 7.81 16.39
CA LYS A 25 -18.47 9.14 15.89
C LYS A 25 -19.61 9.11 14.86
N SER A 26 -19.67 8.06 14.03
CA SER A 26 -20.68 7.93 12.97
C SER A 26 -22.12 7.84 13.49
N LYS A 27 -22.32 7.51 14.77
CA LYS A 27 -23.63 7.50 15.44
C LYS A 27 -24.16 8.93 15.67
N ASN A 28 -23.26 9.93 15.70
CA ASN A 28 -23.66 11.33 15.80
C ASN A 28 -24.08 11.85 14.41
N LYS A 29 -25.19 12.59 14.36
CA LYS A 29 -25.73 13.19 13.11
C LYS A 29 -24.77 14.22 12.50
N ASP A 30 -24.02 14.93 13.33
CA ASP A 30 -23.08 15.99 12.90
C ASP A 30 -21.79 15.43 12.30
N PHE A 31 -21.44 14.18 12.58
CA PHE A 31 -20.32 13.54 11.93
C PHE A 31 -20.69 13.19 10.49
N PRO A 32 -19.95 13.71 9.48
CA PRO A 32 -20.40 13.68 8.09
C PRO A 32 -20.30 12.32 7.41
N TYR A 33 -19.70 11.34 8.06
CA TYR A 33 -19.40 10.04 7.47
C TYR A 33 -20.13 8.89 8.17
N LYS A 34 -20.34 7.80 7.43
CA LYS A 34 -20.85 6.52 7.93
C LYS A 34 -20.11 5.36 7.28
N PHE A 35 -20.04 4.23 7.96
CA PHE A 35 -19.49 3.01 7.40
C PHE A 35 -20.62 2.15 6.83
N GLU A 36 -20.47 1.71 5.57
CA GLU A 36 -21.39 0.84 4.85
C GLU A 36 -20.78 -0.57 4.68
N PRO A 37 -21.05 -1.51 5.58
CA PRO A 37 -20.44 -2.84 5.54
C PRO A 37 -20.69 -3.57 4.21
N LYS A 38 -21.90 -3.48 3.66
CA LYS A 38 -22.25 -4.10 2.38
C LYS A 38 -21.44 -3.59 1.21
N LEU A 39 -21.09 -2.30 1.21
CA LEU A 39 -20.22 -1.73 0.17
C LEU A 39 -18.79 -2.27 0.32
N ALA A 40 -18.26 -2.32 1.54
CA ALA A 40 -16.96 -2.91 1.82
C ALA A 40 -16.90 -4.38 1.40
N GLU A 41 -17.90 -5.17 1.77
CA GLU A 41 -18.03 -6.58 1.41
C GLU A 41 -18.11 -6.79 -0.11
N LYS A 42 -18.86 -5.95 -0.83
CA LYS A 42 -18.95 -6.00 -2.30
C LYS A 42 -17.58 -5.83 -2.95
N LYS A 43 -16.76 -4.86 -2.46
CA LYS A 43 -15.42 -4.59 -2.99
C LYS A 43 -14.43 -5.71 -2.66
N ILE A 44 -14.48 -6.25 -1.46
CA ILE A 44 -13.71 -7.42 -1.03
C ILE A 44 -14.08 -8.63 -1.90
N ALA A 45 -15.37 -8.94 -2.02
CA ALA A 45 -15.84 -10.07 -2.83
C ALA A 45 -15.41 -9.97 -4.30
N PHE A 46 -15.49 -8.77 -4.89
CA PHE A 46 -15.01 -8.58 -6.26
C PHE A 46 -13.54 -8.97 -6.41
N ILE A 47 -12.67 -8.53 -5.50
CA ILE A 47 -11.24 -8.86 -5.55
C ILE A 47 -11.01 -10.36 -5.31
N GLU A 48 -11.81 -11.00 -4.44
CA GLU A 48 -11.71 -12.43 -4.16
C GLU A 48 -12.24 -13.31 -5.33
N LEU A 49 -12.98 -12.76 -6.28
CA LEU A 49 -13.33 -13.46 -7.53
C LEU A 49 -12.16 -13.52 -8.53
N LEU A 50 -11.19 -12.60 -8.42
CA LEU A 50 -10.08 -12.53 -9.36
C LEU A 50 -9.06 -13.66 -9.11
N PRO A 51 -8.49 -14.26 -10.18
CA PRO A 51 -7.53 -15.34 -10.04
C PRO A 51 -6.14 -14.85 -9.68
N HIS A 52 -5.38 -15.68 -8.99
CA HIS A 52 -3.94 -15.47 -8.85
C HIS A 52 -3.24 -15.50 -10.21
N THR A 53 -2.21 -14.65 -10.38
CA THR A 53 -1.50 -14.52 -11.66
C THR A 53 -0.11 -15.14 -11.67
N LYS A 54 0.50 -15.37 -10.50
CA LYS A 54 1.88 -15.87 -10.35
C LYS A 54 1.96 -16.96 -9.27
N GLY A 55 2.99 -17.80 -9.36
CA GLY A 55 3.36 -18.78 -8.34
C GLY A 55 2.43 -19.99 -8.28
N GLU A 56 2.51 -20.72 -7.18
CA GLU A 56 1.80 -21.98 -6.95
C GLU A 56 0.28 -21.81 -6.96
N TRP A 57 -0.24 -20.72 -6.40
CA TRP A 57 -1.67 -20.45 -6.39
C TRP A 57 -2.23 -20.23 -7.81
N ALA A 58 -1.47 -19.53 -8.67
CA ALA A 58 -1.85 -19.38 -10.07
C ALA A 58 -1.76 -20.70 -10.85
N MET A 59 -0.78 -21.54 -10.56
CA MET A 59 -0.66 -22.87 -11.15
C MET A 59 -1.85 -23.77 -10.77
N LYS A 60 -2.32 -23.64 -9.53
CA LYS A 60 -3.51 -24.34 -9.02
C LYS A 60 -4.83 -23.66 -9.44
N ARG A 61 -4.78 -22.57 -10.22
CA ARG A 61 -5.95 -21.78 -10.68
C ARG A 61 -6.86 -21.29 -9.54
N LEU A 62 -6.27 -20.94 -8.42
CA LEU A 62 -7.00 -20.43 -7.26
C LEU A 62 -7.34 -18.96 -7.44
N SER A 63 -8.53 -18.59 -6.97
CA SER A 63 -8.90 -17.18 -6.77
C SER A 63 -8.17 -16.58 -5.58
N ILE A 64 -8.08 -15.25 -5.57
CA ILE A 64 -7.46 -14.50 -4.47
C ILE A 64 -8.29 -14.76 -3.20
N THR A 65 -7.59 -15.12 -2.14
CA THR A 65 -8.15 -15.08 -0.78
C THR A 65 -7.46 -13.94 -0.04
N LEU A 66 -8.23 -12.92 0.31
CA LEU A 66 -7.70 -11.77 1.02
C LEU A 66 -7.47 -12.10 2.49
N GLU A 67 -6.27 -11.81 2.97
CA GLU A 67 -5.95 -11.91 4.38
C GLU A 67 -6.71 -10.86 5.22
N PRO A 68 -6.95 -11.09 6.52
CA PRO A 68 -7.73 -10.18 7.37
C PRO A 68 -7.26 -8.72 7.32
N TRP A 69 -5.95 -8.49 7.25
CA TRP A 69 -5.40 -7.13 7.13
C TRP A 69 -5.75 -6.48 5.78
N GLN A 70 -5.75 -7.25 4.70
CA GLN A 70 -6.13 -6.78 3.37
C GLN A 70 -7.62 -6.44 3.32
N LYS A 71 -8.46 -7.31 3.90
CA LYS A 71 -9.91 -7.04 4.05
C LYS A 71 -10.17 -5.77 4.86
N PHE A 72 -9.40 -5.56 5.92
CA PHE A 72 -9.51 -4.33 6.71
C PHE A 72 -9.15 -3.09 5.89
N GLY A 73 -8.00 -3.10 5.20
CA GLY A 73 -7.56 -1.96 4.39
C GLY A 73 -8.52 -1.63 3.26
N ILE A 74 -8.96 -2.63 2.49
CA ILE A 74 -9.96 -2.47 1.42
C ILE A 74 -11.30 -2.04 2.00
N GLY A 75 -11.74 -2.70 3.08
CA GLY A 75 -13.01 -2.38 3.73
C GLY A 75 -13.04 -0.95 4.24
N CYS A 76 -11.97 -0.46 4.87
CA CYS A 76 -11.89 0.94 5.29
C CYS A 76 -11.86 1.89 4.09
N THR A 77 -11.02 1.64 3.10
CA THR A 77 -10.88 2.50 1.92
C THR A 77 -12.22 2.72 1.19
N PHE A 78 -13.01 1.68 1.04
CA PHE A 78 -14.24 1.72 0.25
C PHE A 78 -15.54 1.80 1.07
N GLY A 79 -15.55 1.32 2.30
CA GLY A 79 -16.76 1.24 3.11
C GLY A 79 -17.16 2.54 3.79
N TRP A 80 -16.24 3.49 3.98
CA TRP A 80 -16.56 4.80 4.52
C TRP A 80 -17.10 5.72 3.45
N VAL A 81 -18.31 6.24 3.66
CA VAL A 81 -19.01 7.15 2.74
C VAL A 81 -19.53 8.39 3.44
N ARG A 82 -19.74 9.45 2.68
CA ARG A 82 -20.39 10.67 3.15
C ARG A 82 -21.89 10.44 3.34
N LYS A 83 -22.43 10.84 4.47
CA LYS A 83 -23.88 10.71 4.77
C LYS A 83 -24.75 11.51 3.79
N LYS A 84 -24.24 12.64 3.33
CA LYS A 84 -24.94 13.60 2.49
C LYS A 84 -25.32 13.04 1.11
N ASP A 85 -24.43 12.26 0.49
CA ASP A 85 -24.58 11.85 -0.92
C ASP A 85 -24.14 10.40 -1.20
N GLY A 86 -23.60 9.69 -0.20
CA GLY A 86 -23.16 8.31 -0.33
C GLY A 86 -21.83 8.11 -1.08
N TYR A 87 -21.17 9.18 -1.53
CA TYR A 87 -19.86 9.06 -2.17
C TYR A 87 -18.77 8.70 -1.18
N ARG A 88 -17.71 8.10 -1.70
CA ARG A 88 -16.54 7.66 -0.92
C ARG A 88 -15.96 8.80 -0.10
N ARG A 89 -15.63 8.51 1.19
CA ARG A 89 -14.92 9.44 2.08
C ARG A 89 -13.48 9.61 1.63
N PHE A 90 -12.76 8.47 1.47
CA PHE A 90 -11.33 8.48 1.21
C PHE A 90 -11.04 8.62 -0.28
N ARG A 91 -10.40 9.72 -0.66
CA ARG A 91 -9.93 9.99 -2.01
C ARG A 91 -8.46 9.64 -2.20
N GLU A 92 -7.75 9.50 -1.10
CA GLU A 92 -6.36 9.07 -1.05
C GLU A 92 -6.25 7.85 -0.14
N SER A 93 -5.50 6.84 -0.59
CA SER A 93 -5.24 5.63 0.19
C SER A 93 -3.75 5.29 0.09
N TYR A 94 -3.05 5.30 1.23
CA TYR A 94 -1.60 5.08 1.31
C TYR A 94 -1.30 3.79 2.06
N TRP A 95 -0.67 2.83 1.39
CA TRP A 95 -0.31 1.54 1.95
C TRP A 95 1.21 1.33 1.89
N GLU A 96 1.88 1.51 3.02
CA GLU A 96 3.30 1.25 3.18
C GLU A 96 3.49 -0.12 3.84
N VAL A 97 3.90 -1.11 3.06
CA VAL A 97 3.98 -2.52 3.47
C VAL A 97 5.26 -3.14 2.94
N PRO A 98 6.00 -3.97 3.72
CA PRO A 98 7.23 -4.61 3.26
C PRO A 98 7.06 -5.43 1.98
N ARG A 99 8.15 -5.76 1.34
CA ARG A 99 8.15 -6.59 0.12
C ARG A 99 7.52 -7.96 0.36
N LYS A 100 6.91 -8.53 -0.70
CA LYS A 100 6.30 -9.88 -0.74
C LYS A 100 5.01 -10.04 0.07
N ASN A 101 4.43 -8.97 0.58
CA ASN A 101 3.14 -8.97 1.25
C ASN A 101 1.93 -8.82 0.30
N GLY A 102 2.08 -9.08 -1.00
CA GLY A 102 0.96 -9.11 -1.94
C GLY A 102 0.50 -7.76 -2.50
N LYS A 103 1.28 -6.66 -2.30
CA LYS A 103 0.91 -5.29 -2.71
C LYS A 103 0.41 -5.17 -4.15
N SER A 104 1.20 -5.62 -5.12
CA SER A 104 0.85 -5.46 -6.55
C SER A 104 -0.40 -6.25 -6.95
N ALA A 105 -0.67 -7.39 -6.31
CA ALA A 105 -1.89 -8.14 -6.56
C ALA A 105 -3.13 -7.40 -6.03
N ILE A 106 -3.02 -6.80 -4.83
CA ILE A 106 -4.09 -5.97 -4.26
C ILE A 106 -4.31 -4.74 -5.14
N ALA A 107 -3.24 -4.05 -5.53
CA ALA A 107 -3.31 -2.86 -6.37
C ALA A 107 -3.98 -3.17 -7.74
N ALA A 108 -3.64 -4.31 -8.34
CA ALA A 108 -4.29 -4.79 -9.57
C ALA A 108 -5.79 -5.05 -9.35
N GLY A 109 -6.16 -5.68 -8.23
CA GLY A 109 -7.56 -5.91 -7.87
C GLY A 109 -8.34 -4.63 -7.60
N VAL A 110 -7.71 -3.66 -6.90
CA VAL A 110 -8.28 -2.33 -6.67
C VAL A 110 -8.46 -1.59 -7.99
N ALA A 111 -7.45 -1.59 -8.88
CA ALA A 111 -7.54 -0.96 -10.18
C ALA A 111 -8.69 -1.53 -11.03
N LEU A 112 -8.82 -2.87 -11.11
CA LEU A 112 -9.94 -3.52 -11.81
C LEU A 112 -11.29 -3.20 -11.19
N ASN A 113 -11.36 -3.11 -9.87
CA ASN A 113 -12.58 -2.70 -9.18
C ASN A 113 -12.97 -1.26 -9.52
N MET A 114 -12.01 -0.34 -9.56
CA MET A 114 -12.25 1.07 -9.92
C MET A 114 -12.59 1.21 -11.41
N PHE A 115 -12.03 0.37 -12.26
CA PHE A 115 -12.27 0.36 -13.70
C PHE A 115 -13.69 -0.10 -14.05
N ALA A 116 -14.18 -1.19 -13.44
CA ALA A 116 -15.40 -1.86 -13.92
C ALA A 116 -16.49 -2.03 -12.85
N ASN A 117 -16.25 -1.74 -11.58
CA ASN A 117 -17.20 -2.06 -10.50
C ASN A 117 -17.41 -0.90 -9.50
N ASP A 118 -16.94 0.30 -9.82
CA ASP A 118 -17.11 1.46 -8.94
C ASP A 118 -18.30 2.35 -9.32
N GLY A 119 -18.92 2.09 -10.47
CA GLY A 119 -20.11 2.80 -10.94
C GLY A 119 -19.82 4.18 -11.56
N GLU A 120 -18.58 4.41 -11.99
CA GLU A 120 -18.19 5.59 -12.73
C GLU A 120 -18.24 5.31 -14.22
N PHE A 121 -19.03 6.05 -14.95
CA PHE A 121 -19.11 6.00 -16.41
C PHE A 121 -17.93 6.77 -17.03
N GLY A 122 -17.27 6.21 -18.04
CA GLY A 122 -16.06 6.79 -18.60
C GLY A 122 -14.91 6.80 -17.57
N SER A 123 -14.75 5.71 -16.81
CA SER A 123 -13.69 5.56 -15.81
C SER A 123 -12.32 5.53 -16.46
N GLU A 124 -11.47 6.48 -16.13
CA GLU A 124 -10.04 6.46 -16.51
C GLU A 124 -9.22 5.95 -15.33
N VAL A 125 -8.61 4.78 -15.48
CA VAL A 125 -7.76 4.16 -14.46
C VAL A 125 -6.32 4.08 -14.96
N TYR A 126 -5.39 4.53 -14.15
CA TYR A 126 -3.97 4.58 -14.51
C TYR A 126 -3.12 3.81 -13.50
N ALA A 127 -2.23 2.94 -14.01
CA ALA A 127 -1.15 2.35 -13.23
C ALA A 127 0.11 3.17 -13.47
N GLY A 128 0.44 4.07 -12.53
CA GLY A 128 1.52 5.04 -12.68
C GLY A 128 2.82 4.60 -12.00
N ALA A 129 3.95 4.78 -12.71
CA ALA A 129 5.28 4.61 -12.16
C ALA A 129 6.34 5.39 -12.93
N THR A 130 7.56 5.50 -12.37
CA THR A 130 8.67 6.23 -12.99
C THR A 130 9.25 5.55 -14.22
N THR A 131 9.07 4.25 -14.35
CA THR A 131 9.55 3.47 -15.51
C THR A 131 8.44 2.57 -16.06
N GLU A 132 8.51 2.28 -17.37
CA GLU A 132 7.59 1.36 -18.04
C GLU A 132 7.49 0.01 -17.31
N LYS A 133 8.62 -0.57 -16.95
CA LYS A 133 8.67 -1.85 -16.25
C LYS A 133 7.91 -1.81 -14.93
N GLN A 134 7.99 -0.73 -14.17
CA GLN A 134 7.27 -0.57 -12.90
C GLN A 134 5.77 -0.34 -13.12
N ALA A 135 5.36 0.48 -14.09
CA ALA A 135 3.94 0.68 -14.43
C ALA A 135 3.27 -0.66 -14.82
N TRP A 136 4.01 -1.52 -15.52
CA TRP A 136 3.56 -2.86 -15.86
C TRP A 136 3.49 -3.84 -14.68
N GLU A 137 4.13 -3.57 -13.54
CA GLU A 137 4.04 -4.45 -12.34
C GLU A 137 2.64 -4.49 -11.72
N VAL A 138 1.82 -3.45 -11.93
CA VAL A 138 0.39 -3.43 -11.55
C VAL A 138 -0.50 -3.80 -12.73
N PHE A 139 -0.29 -3.19 -13.90
CA PHE A 139 -1.14 -3.40 -15.07
C PHE A 139 -1.10 -4.84 -15.59
N LYS A 140 0.08 -5.47 -15.68
CA LYS A 140 0.20 -6.84 -16.17
C LYS A 140 -0.55 -7.88 -15.32
N PRO A 141 -0.46 -7.89 -13.98
CA PRO A 141 -1.33 -8.72 -13.16
C PRO A 141 -2.81 -8.45 -13.39
N ALA A 142 -3.25 -7.18 -13.44
CA ALA A 142 -4.64 -6.83 -13.69
C ALA A 142 -5.13 -7.37 -15.04
N ARG A 143 -4.35 -7.16 -16.10
CA ARG A 143 -4.66 -7.70 -17.43
C ARG A 143 -4.75 -9.23 -17.41
N LEU A 144 -3.83 -9.92 -16.71
CA LEU A 144 -3.88 -11.38 -16.59
C LEU A 144 -5.08 -11.88 -15.76
N MET A 145 -5.47 -11.13 -14.73
CA MET A 145 -6.68 -11.40 -13.96
C MET A 145 -7.91 -11.31 -14.88
N ALA A 146 -8.03 -10.25 -15.67
CA ALA A 146 -9.12 -10.10 -16.64
C ALA A 146 -9.14 -11.25 -17.67
N VAL A 147 -8.00 -11.53 -18.33
CA VAL A 147 -7.87 -12.63 -19.31
C VAL A 147 -8.32 -13.98 -18.76
N ARG A 148 -8.09 -14.23 -17.47
CA ARG A 148 -8.42 -15.50 -16.79
C ARG A 148 -9.81 -15.52 -16.15
N SER A 149 -10.58 -14.45 -16.32
CA SER A 149 -11.93 -14.29 -15.76
C SER A 149 -12.95 -14.05 -16.90
N PRO A 150 -13.35 -15.08 -17.69
CA PRO A 150 -14.30 -14.91 -18.78
C PRO A 150 -15.62 -14.26 -18.34
N ASP A 151 -16.15 -14.69 -17.19
CA ASP A 151 -17.39 -14.15 -16.63
C ASP A 151 -17.29 -12.63 -16.33
N PHE A 152 -16.11 -12.16 -15.90
CA PHE A 152 -15.87 -10.75 -15.70
C PHE A 152 -15.84 -9.98 -17.04
N ILE A 153 -15.18 -10.57 -18.07
CA ILE A 153 -15.12 -9.97 -19.40
C ILE A 153 -16.53 -9.83 -19.97
N GLU A 154 -17.32 -10.89 -19.91
CA GLU A 154 -18.69 -10.91 -20.43
C GLU A 154 -19.59 -9.94 -19.65
N ALA A 155 -19.57 -10.00 -18.32
CA ALA A 155 -20.45 -9.19 -17.47
C ALA A 155 -20.18 -7.69 -17.56
N ALA A 156 -18.92 -7.28 -17.76
CA ALA A 156 -18.51 -5.87 -17.83
C ALA A 156 -18.24 -5.37 -19.27
N GLY A 157 -18.31 -6.23 -20.28
CA GLY A 157 -18.02 -5.84 -21.67
C GLY A 157 -16.57 -5.45 -21.91
N VAL A 158 -15.61 -6.11 -21.20
CA VAL A 158 -14.20 -5.73 -21.24
C VAL A 158 -13.53 -6.16 -22.54
N LEU A 159 -12.94 -5.23 -23.27
CA LEU A 159 -11.99 -5.49 -24.35
C LEU A 159 -10.55 -5.48 -23.79
N ILE A 160 -9.78 -6.50 -24.17
CA ILE A 160 -8.40 -6.66 -23.74
C ILE A 160 -7.45 -6.37 -24.89
N ASN A 161 -6.79 -5.21 -24.83
CA ASN A 161 -5.77 -4.82 -25.78
C ASN A 161 -4.35 -5.17 -25.29
N ALA A 162 -3.35 -4.91 -26.11
CA ALA A 162 -1.94 -5.14 -25.74
C ALA A 162 -1.52 -4.24 -24.57
N GLY A 163 -1.91 -2.98 -24.57
CA GLY A 163 -1.53 -1.96 -23.59
C GLY A 163 -2.66 -1.37 -22.77
N SER A 164 -3.92 -1.79 -22.99
CA SER A 164 -5.08 -1.27 -22.25
C SER A 164 -6.12 -2.34 -21.99
N LEU A 165 -7.01 -2.07 -21.04
CA LEU A 165 -8.33 -2.68 -20.89
C LEU A 165 -9.36 -1.59 -21.16
N GLU A 166 -10.41 -1.91 -21.89
CA GLU A 166 -11.46 -0.95 -22.28
C GLU A 166 -12.85 -1.52 -22.05
N ILE A 167 -13.81 -0.65 -21.70
CA ILE A 167 -15.24 -0.95 -21.73
C ILE A 167 -15.86 0.06 -22.70
N PRO A 168 -15.99 -0.28 -23.99
CA PRO A 168 -16.39 0.66 -25.05
C PRO A 168 -17.76 1.29 -24.82
N ASP A 169 -18.73 0.52 -24.30
CA ASP A 169 -20.07 0.99 -24.04
C ASP A 169 -20.14 2.09 -22.97
N GLU A 170 -19.13 2.13 -22.08
CA GLU A 170 -19.00 3.14 -21.04
C GLU A 170 -17.96 4.21 -21.38
N GLY A 171 -17.08 3.95 -22.34
CA GLY A 171 -15.92 4.78 -22.63
C GLY A 171 -14.84 4.67 -21.54
N SER A 172 -14.85 3.58 -20.76
CA SER A 172 -13.89 3.37 -19.66
C SER A 172 -12.58 2.79 -20.18
N ILE A 173 -11.44 3.21 -19.60
CA ILE A 173 -10.10 2.74 -19.96
C ILE A 173 -9.25 2.47 -18.71
N PHE A 174 -8.44 1.42 -18.77
CA PHE A 174 -7.37 1.16 -17.79
C PHE A 174 -6.06 0.87 -18.54
N GLU A 175 -5.04 1.67 -18.26
CA GLU A 175 -3.73 1.58 -18.92
C GLU A 175 -2.56 1.95 -17.99
N PRO A 176 -1.31 1.51 -18.30
CA PRO A 176 -0.12 1.98 -17.61
C PRO A 176 0.26 3.39 -18.08
N ILE A 177 0.74 4.21 -17.14
CA ILE A 177 1.27 5.54 -17.42
C ILE A 177 2.70 5.68 -16.88
N ILE A 178 3.57 6.36 -17.61
CA ILE A 178 5.00 6.39 -17.34
C ILE A 178 5.50 7.84 -17.27
N GLY A 179 6.34 8.09 -16.26
CA GLY A 179 7.00 9.39 -16.10
C GLY A 179 6.02 10.51 -15.74
N ASP A 180 6.21 11.68 -16.35
CA ASP A 180 5.36 12.84 -16.16
C ASP A 180 4.20 12.79 -17.16
N PRO A 181 2.99 12.44 -16.74
CA PRO A 181 1.85 12.38 -17.64
C PRO A 181 1.49 13.78 -18.13
N PRO A 182 1.03 13.91 -19.40
CA PRO A 182 0.56 15.19 -19.91
C PRO A 182 -0.71 15.64 -19.19
N ASP A 183 -0.92 16.94 -19.12
CA ASP A 183 -2.19 17.52 -18.65
C ASP A 183 -3.35 17.12 -19.57
N GLY A 184 -4.57 17.11 -19.01
CA GLY A 184 -5.81 16.87 -19.76
C GLY A 184 -6.47 15.52 -19.51
N GLN A 185 -5.85 14.64 -18.70
CA GLN A 185 -6.48 13.42 -18.22
C GLN A 185 -7.48 13.73 -17.12
N SER A 186 -8.51 12.87 -16.99
CA SER A 186 -9.52 12.97 -15.92
C SER A 186 -9.58 11.66 -15.14
N PRO A 187 -8.57 11.36 -14.32
CA PRO A 187 -8.46 10.06 -13.65
C PRO A 187 -9.64 9.84 -12.70
N HIS A 188 -10.25 8.65 -12.80
CA HIS A 188 -11.11 8.13 -11.75
C HIS A 188 -10.30 7.39 -10.69
N CYS A 189 -9.23 6.71 -11.12
CA CYS A 189 -8.28 6.10 -10.20
C CYS A 189 -6.85 6.19 -10.74
N ALA A 190 -5.93 6.61 -9.90
CA ALA A 190 -4.50 6.49 -10.15
C ALA A 190 -3.89 5.55 -9.11
N VAL A 191 -3.31 4.43 -9.58
CA VAL A 191 -2.51 3.53 -8.74
C VAL A 191 -1.05 3.96 -8.87
N VAL A 192 -0.47 4.48 -7.80
CA VAL A 192 0.94 4.89 -7.73
C VAL A 192 1.73 3.79 -7.03
N ASP A 193 2.48 3.00 -7.81
CA ASP A 193 3.28 1.89 -7.27
C ASP A 193 4.72 2.32 -7.00
N GLU A 194 5.32 1.69 -6.00
CA GLU A 194 6.70 1.91 -5.54
C GLU A 194 7.05 3.41 -5.40
N PHE A 195 6.15 4.18 -4.76
CA PHE A 195 6.26 5.64 -4.65
C PHE A 195 7.58 6.09 -4.00
N HIS A 196 8.22 5.23 -3.19
CA HIS A 196 9.54 5.49 -2.61
C HIS A 196 10.68 5.59 -3.65
N GLU A 197 10.47 5.11 -4.89
CA GLU A 197 11.43 5.23 -5.99
C GLU A 197 11.19 6.49 -6.86
N HIS A 198 10.08 7.22 -6.64
CA HIS A 198 9.78 8.42 -7.40
C HIS A 198 10.68 9.58 -6.95
N PRO A 199 11.40 10.22 -7.89
CA PRO A 199 12.30 11.32 -7.55
C PRO A 199 11.54 12.61 -7.23
N THR A 200 10.35 12.79 -7.78
CA THR A 200 9.47 13.96 -7.62
C THR A 200 8.03 13.53 -7.41
N SER A 201 7.17 14.45 -7.01
CA SER A 201 5.71 14.23 -6.90
C SER A 201 4.95 14.40 -8.22
N ALA A 202 5.63 14.73 -9.33
CA ALA A 202 4.99 15.16 -10.57
C ALA A 202 3.84 14.25 -11.05
N LEU A 203 4.07 12.93 -11.12
CA LEU A 203 3.01 11.97 -11.47
C LEU A 203 1.83 12.04 -10.48
N TYR A 204 2.12 12.06 -9.18
CA TYR A 204 1.10 12.12 -8.13
C TYR A 204 0.27 13.39 -8.25
N ASP A 205 0.93 14.55 -8.37
CA ASP A 205 0.29 15.87 -8.44
C ASP A 205 -0.55 16.03 -9.71
N THR A 206 -0.04 15.56 -10.86
CA THR A 206 -0.79 15.59 -12.13
C THR A 206 -2.05 14.72 -12.04
N MET A 207 -1.94 13.50 -11.48
CA MET A 207 -3.11 12.66 -11.28
C MET A 207 -4.12 13.31 -10.32
N GLN A 208 -3.65 13.87 -9.20
CA GLN A 208 -4.50 14.52 -8.21
C GLN A 208 -5.25 15.71 -8.78
N THR A 209 -4.56 16.58 -9.51
CA THR A 209 -5.18 17.78 -10.13
C THR A 209 -6.17 17.40 -11.23
N GLY A 210 -5.89 16.35 -12.03
CA GLY A 210 -6.79 15.84 -13.05
C GLY A 210 -8.11 15.26 -12.51
N MET A 211 -8.14 14.87 -11.24
CA MET A 211 -9.33 14.28 -10.59
C MET A 211 -10.44 15.27 -10.26
N GLY A 212 -10.23 16.57 -10.47
CA GLY A 212 -11.16 17.63 -10.02
C GLY A 212 -12.60 17.51 -10.56
N ALA A 213 -12.80 16.91 -11.72
CA ALA A 213 -14.11 16.71 -12.33
C ALA A 213 -14.85 15.45 -11.84
N ARG A 214 -14.17 14.53 -11.16
CA ARG A 214 -14.74 13.27 -10.68
C ARG A 214 -15.40 13.41 -9.30
N ARG A 215 -16.51 12.71 -9.09
CA ARG A 215 -17.25 12.78 -7.82
C ARG A 215 -16.59 12.03 -6.69
N GLN A 216 -16.02 10.86 -6.99
CA GLN A 216 -15.37 9.96 -6.02
C GLN A 216 -14.08 9.33 -6.56
N PRO A 217 -13.15 10.15 -7.06
CA PRO A 217 -11.88 9.62 -7.56
C PRO A 217 -11.03 9.05 -6.42
N MET A 218 -9.95 8.34 -6.76
CA MET A 218 -9.02 7.81 -5.78
C MET A 218 -7.60 7.76 -6.29
N ILE A 219 -6.65 8.26 -5.49
CA ILE A 219 -5.25 7.90 -5.60
C ILE A 219 -4.98 6.74 -4.64
N PHE A 220 -4.54 5.62 -5.19
CA PHE A 220 -4.16 4.44 -4.43
C PHE A 220 -2.65 4.26 -4.48
N THR A 221 -1.96 4.68 -3.43
CA THR A 221 -0.50 4.62 -3.32
C THR A 221 -0.10 3.37 -2.57
N ILE A 222 0.75 2.55 -3.19
CA ILE A 222 1.37 1.39 -2.58
C ILE A 222 2.89 1.51 -2.64
N THR A 223 3.56 1.23 -1.54
CA THR A 223 4.99 1.40 -1.46
C THR A 223 5.63 0.52 -0.38
N THR A 224 6.94 0.46 -0.40
CA THR A 224 7.77 0.09 0.75
C THR A 224 8.49 1.32 1.27
N ALA A 225 9.17 1.20 2.41
CA ALA A 225 10.15 2.19 2.82
C ALA A 225 11.28 2.30 1.79
N GLY A 226 11.91 3.45 1.75
CA GLY A 226 13.00 3.80 0.85
C GLY A 226 14.22 4.35 1.57
N PHE A 227 15.09 4.99 0.78
CA PHE A 227 16.33 5.62 1.24
C PHE A 227 16.27 7.15 1.08
N ASN A 228 15.36 7.65 0.26
CA ASN A 228 15.19 9.09 0.03
C ASN A 228 14.23 9.69 1.06
N ILE A 229 14.77 10.11 2.20
CA ILE A 229 13.99 10.73 3.30
C ILE A 229 13.62 12.19 3.01
N GLU A 230 14.10 12.77 1.91
CA GLU A 230 13.73 14.12 1.44
C GLU A 230 12.78 14.04 0.23
N GLY A 231 12.30 12.84 -0.10
CA GLY A 231 11.48 12.61 -1.28
C GLY A 231 9.97 12.64 -0.99
N PRO A 232 9.16 12.76 -2.04
CA PRO A 232 7.71 12.96 -1.94
C PRO A 232 6.98 11.81 -1.22
N CYS A 233 7.50 10.60 -1.30
CA CYS A 233 6.92 9.47 -0.57
C CYS A 233 7.11 9.59 0.94
N TYR A 234 8.25 10.13 1.39
CA TYR A 234 8.49 10.37 2.81
C TYR A 234 7.61 11.49 3.35
N ASP A 235 7.36 12.53 2.55
CA ASP A 235 6.44 13.61 2.89
C ASP A 235 5.01 13.09 3.04
N LEU A 236 4.54 12.26 2.09
CA LEU A 236 3.22 11.64 2.20
C LEU A 236 3.12 10.70 3.41
N ARG A 237 4.20 9.97 3.71
CA ARG A 237 4.29 9.16 4.94
C ARG A 237 4.17 10.01 6.20
N ALA A 238 4.85 11.16 6.26
CA ALA A 238 4.77 12.09 7.38
C ALA A 238 3.32 12.60 7.56
N ARG A 239 2.64 12.99 6.47
CA ARG A 239 1.22 13.38 6.47
C ARG A 239 0.32 12.25 7.02
N VAL A 240 0.57 10.99 6.63
CA VAL A 240 -0.16 9.83 7.18
C VAL A 240 0.09 9.67 8.69
N GLN A 241 1.32 9.87 9.14
CA GLN A 241 1.66 9.78 10.57
C GLN A 241 0.98 10.87 11.38
N GLU A 242 0.99 12.11 10.89
CA GLU A 242 0.32 13.26 11.53
C GLU A 242 -1.19 13.03 11.62
N MET A 243 -1.81 12.55 10.54
CA MET A 243 -3.22 12.18 10.50
C MET A 243 -3.55 11.06 11.52
N LEU A 244 -2.71 10.04 11.62
CA LEU A 244 -2.90 8.94 12.56
C LEU A 244 -2.67 9.35 14.03
N LEU A 245 -1.85 10.37 14.27
CA LEU A 245 -1.63 10.96 15.59
C LEU A 245 -2.71 11.99 15.98
N ASP A 246 -3.63 12.29 15.06
CA ASP A 246 -4.66 13.32 15.22
C ASP A 246 -4.07 14.74 15.45
N THR A 247 -2.84 14.97 14.96
CA THR A 247 -2.17 16.28 15.03
C THR A 247 -2.58 17.19 13.87
N VAL A 248 -2.75 16.61 12.69
CA VAL A 248 -3.31 17.27 11.49
C VAL A 248 -4.44 16.40 10.96
N PRO A 249 -5.71 16.78 11.22
CA PRO A 249 -6.86 16.01 10.72
C PRO A 249 -6.89 15.94 9.19
N ASP A 250 -7.10 14.75 8.66
CA ASP A 250 -7.28 14.52 7.24
C ASP A 250 -8.39 13.48 7.02
N ASP A 251 -9.54 13.97 6.64
CA ASP A 251 -10.74 13.15 6.49
C ASP A 251 -10.81 12.39 5.16
N GLU A 252 -10.08 12.82 4.15
CA GLU A 252 -10.08 12.21 2.82
C GLU A 252 -8.90 11.23 2.60
N LEU A 253 -7.95 11.15 3.56
CA LEU A 253 -6.81 10.24 3.53
C LEU A 253 -7.07 9.01 4.40
N PHE A 254 -7.00 7.83 3.81
CA PHE A 254 -6.78 6.56 4.52
C PHE A 254 -5.31 6.17 4.39
N GLY A 255 -4.70 5.79 5.49
CA GLY A 255 -3.31 5.35 5.43
C GLY A 255 -2.93 4.46 6.59
N TRP A 256 -2.01 3.54 6.34
CA TRP A 256 -1.36 2.74 7.34
C TRP A 256 0.05 2.34 6.94
N ILE A 257 0.86 2.07 7.94
CA ILE A 257 2.28 1.80 7.77
C ILE A 257 2.61 0.55 8.56
N TRP A 258 3.02 -0.50 7.88
CA TRP A 258 3.51 -1.75 8.47
C TRP A 258 5.02 -1.69 8.61
N THR A 259 5.53 -1.63 9.84
CA THR A 259 6.94 -1.51 10.17
C THR A 259 7.20 -2.05 11.57
N ILE A 260 8.37 -1.82 12.11
CA ILE A 260 8.69 -2.00 13.54
C ILE A 260 8.59 -0.67 14.27
N ASP A 261 8.45 -0.69 15.59
CA ASP A 261 8.42 0.53 16.40
C ASP A 261 9.84 1.01 16.74
N GLU A 262 9.95 2.28 17.07
CA GLU A 262 11.17 2.82 17.66
C GLU A 262 11.48 2.12 18.99
N GLY A 263 12.72 1.65 19.14
CA GLY A 263 13.12 0.86 20.30
C GLY A 263 12.97 -0.66 20.15
N ASP A 264 12.30 -1.14 19.10
CA ASP A 264 12.34 -2.58 18.79
C ASP A 264 13.77 -3.00 18.38
N ASP A 265 14.21 -4.12 18.92
CA ASP A 265 15.45 -4.74 18.46
C ASP A 265 15.23 -5.41 17.11
N TRP A 266 15.73 -4.82 16.03
CA TRP A 266 15.60 -5.34 14.68
C TRP A 266 16.28 -6.71 14.47
N THR A 267 17.13 -7.14 15.41
CA THR A 267 17.80 -8.44 15.40
C THR A 267 16.97 -9.56 16.04
N ASP A 268 15.91 -9.20 16.79
CA ASP A 268 14.95 -10.15 17.34
C ASP A 268 14.04 -10.70 16.22
N PRO A 269 13.95 -12.03 16.02
CA PRO A 269 13.04 -12.64 15.06
C PRO A 269 11.56 -12.28 15.27
N ALA A 270 11.15 -11.92 16.48
CA ALA A 270 9.75 -11.53 16.77
C ALA A 270 9.28 -10.31 15.98
N VAL A 271 10.19 -9.39 15.62
CA VAL A 271 9.85 -8.19 14.82
C VAL A 271 9.46 -8.53 13.37
N LEU A 272 9.88 -9.70 12.86
CA LEU A 272 9.57 -10.11 11.49
C LEU A 272 8.06 -10.24 11.26
N ALA A 273 7.36 -10.89 12.18
CA ALA A 273 5.89 -11.01 12.12
C ALA A 273 5.20 -9.67 12.38
N LYS A 274 5.77 -8.79 13.22
CA LYS A 274 5.23 -7.46 13.52
C LYS A 274 5.21 -6.56 12.29
N ALA A 275 6.27 -6.59 11.48
CA ALA A 275 6.40 -5.79 10.27
C ALA A 275 5.69 -6.39 9.05
N ASN A 276 5.53 -7.72 8.99
CA ASN A 276 5.05 -8.43 7.81
C ASN A 276 3.67 -9.06 8.04
N PRO A 277 2.59 -8.42 7.58
CA PRO A 277 1.23 -8.93 7.81
C PRO A 277 0.93 -10.28 7.12
N ASN A 278 1.70 -10.65 6.09
CA ASN A 278 1.62 -11.95 5.42
C ASN A 278 2.71 -12.94 5.88
N TYR A 279 3.28 -12.72 7.09
CA TYR A 279 4.25 -13.65 7.66
C TYR A 279 3.66 -15.06 7.78
N GLY A 280 4.34 -16.05 7.22
CA GLY A 280 3.88 -17.44 7.16
C GLY A 280 2.88 -17.74 6.02
N VAL A 281 2.42 -16.75 5.26
CA VAL A 281 1.51 -16.93 4.12
C VAL A 281 2.26 -16.75 2.79
N SER A 282 2.59 -15.52 2.41
CA SER A 282 3.37 -15.21 1.20
C SER A 282 4.80 -14.76 1.54
N VAL A 283 5.08 -14.52 2.80
CA VAL A 283 6.39 -14.15 3.33
C VAL A 283 6.85 -15.28 4.27
N TYR A 284 7.67 -16.19 3.75
CA TYR A 284 8.09 -17.37 4.48
C TYR A 284 9.07 -17.02 5.60
N SER A 285 8.86 -17.62 6.77
CA SER A 285 9.65 -17.37 7.99
C SER A 285 11.12 -17.70 7.81
N ASP A 286 11.41 -18.88 7.27
CA ASP A 286 12.77 -19.38 7.02
C ASP A 286 13.58 -18.43 6.12
N TYR A 287 12.93 -17.88 5.08
CA TYR A 287 13.55 -16.90 4.21
C TYR A 287 13.87 -15.60 4.96
N LEU A 288 12.91 -15.03 5.70
CA LEU A 288 13.11 -13.77 6.43
C LEU A 288 14.18 -13.90 7.51
N GLU A 289 14.13 -14.98 8.30
CA GLU A 289 15.14 -15.25 9.32
C GLU A 289 16.55 -15.44 8.72
N SER A 290 16.63 -16.08 7.55
CA SER A 290 17.89 -16.18 6.82
C SER A 290 18.41 -14.80 6.37
N GLN A 291 17.54 -13.92 5.87
CA GLN A 291 17.93 -12.54 5.50
C GLN A 291 18.35 -11.73 6.73
N GLN A 292 17.62 -11.86 7.85
CA GLN A 292 17.94 -11.19 9.11
C GLN A 292 19.33 -11.61 9.63
N ARG A 293 19.62 -12.91 9.70
CA ARG A 293 20.96 -13.43 10.11
C ARG A 293 22.08 -12.87 9.22
N ARG A 294 21.86 -12.82 7.89
CA ARG A 294 22.83 -12.24 6.94
C ARG A 294 23.05 -10.75 7.18
N ALA A 295 21.99 -10.02 7.50
CA ALA A 295 22.08 -8.58 7.78
C ALA A 295 22.79 -8.30 9.13
N ILE A 296 22.57 -9.13 10.15
CA ILE A 296 23.28 -9.04 11.44
C ILE A 296 24.78 -9.25 11.23
N GLN A 297 25.16 -10.23 10.40
CA GLN A 297 26.56 -10.55 10.16
C GLN A 297 27.26 -9.55 9.25
N ASN A 298 26.54 -8.84 8.36
CA ASN A 298 27.13 -8.01 7.33
C ASN A 298 26.50 -6.62 7.28
N ALA A 299 27.27 -5.59 7.67
CA ALA A 299 26.83 -4.20 7.70
C ALA A 299 26.25 -3.70 6.38
N SER A 300 26.85 -4.09 5.24
CA SER A 300 26.37 -3.66 3.92
C SER A 300 24.97 -4.19 3.54
N LYS A 301 24.48 -5.19 4.25
CA LYS A 301 23.13 -5.77 4.05
C LYS A 301 22.07 -5.19 4.96
N GLN A 302 22.46 -4.50 6.04
CA GLN A 302 21.52 -3.99 7.04
C GLN A 302 20.52 -2.99 6.48
N GLY A 303 20.99 -2.00 5.71
CA GLY A 303 20.12 -0.98 5.11
C GLY A 303 19.04 -1.62 4.22
N ALA A 304 19.44 -2.51 3.32
CA ALA A 304 18.50 -3.19 2.43
C ALA A 304 17.53 -4.11 3.20
N PHE A 305 17.98 -4.80 4.25
CA PHE A 305 17.12 -5.64 5.07
C PHE A 305 16.09 -4.80 5.85
N LYS A 306 16.55 -3.76 6.56
CA LYS A 306 15.69 -2.86 7.32
C LYS A 306 14.62 -2.21 6.42
N THR A 307 15.02 -1.71 5.25
CA THR A 307 14.10 -1.06 4.31
C THR A 307 13.11 -2.04 3.70
N LYS A 308 13.57 -3.18 3.17
CA LYS A 308 12.75 -4.06 2.34
C LYS A 308 11.94 -5.09 3.11
N HIS A 309 12.41 -5.49 4.31
CA HIS A 309 11.78 -6.54 5.10
C HIS A 309 11.20 -6.07 6.44
N LEU A 310 11.72 -4.97 6.99
CA LEU A 310 11.16 -4.34 8.20
C LEU A 310 10.47 -3.02 7.91
N ASN A 311 10.55 -2.54 6.66
CA ASN A 311 9.90 -1.31 6.21
C ASN A 311 10.33 -0.07 7.01
N VAL A 312 11.61 -0.02 7.36
CA VAL A 312 12.23 1.09 8.07
C VAL A 312 12.96 1.98 7.09
N TRP A 313 12.65 3.26 7.09
CA TRP A 313 13.37 4.25 6.30
C TRP A 313 14.77 4.44 6.85
N VAL A 314 15.76 4.44 5.99
CA VAL A 314 17.16 4.66 6.35
C VAL A 314 17.81 5.66 5.38
N SER A 315 18.64 6.56 5.90
CA SER A 315 19.27 7.62 5.10
C SER A 315 20.40 7.14 4.20
N ALA A 316 20.89 5.90 4.37
CA ALA A 316 22.01 5.36 3.58
C ALA A 316 21.73 3.94 3.09
N LYS A 317 22.00 3.69 1.79
CA LYS A 317 21.85 2.35 1.17
C LYS A 317 22.82 1.33 1.73
N SER A 318 24.01 1.73 2.16
CA SER A 318 25.03 0.85 2.75
C SER A 318 25.67 1.52 3.97
N ALA A 319 25.81 0.75 5.04
CA ALA A 319 26.57 1.17 6.21
C ALA A 319 28.05 0.79 6.02
N PHE A 320 28.95 1.71 6.36
CA PHE A 320 30.39 1.42 6.38
C PHE A 320 30.78 0.59 7.61
N PHE A 321 30.21 0.92 8.78
CA PHE A 321 30.43 0.18 10.01
C PHE A 321 29.21 -0.70 10.34
N ASN A 322 29.49 -1.89 10.91
CA ASN A 322 28.46 -2.68 11.57
C ASN A 322 28.19 -2.09 12.96
N MET A 323 27.18 -1.28 13.09
CA MET A 323 26.87 -0.55 14.32
C MET A 323 26.53 -1.46 15.50
N GLU A 324 26.02 -2.68 15.27
CA GLU A 324 25.76 -3.64 16.33
C GLU A 324 27.08 -4.17 16.92
N LYS A 325 28.05 -4.49 16.04
CA LYS A 325 29.39 -4.86 16.48
C LYS A 325 30.13 -3.69 17.09
N TRP A 326 29.96 -2.49 16.55
CA TRP A 326 30.55 -1.27 17.12
C TRP A 326 30.06 -1.03 18.55
N LYS A 327 28.76 -1.11 18.79
CA LYS A 327 28.19 -0.99 20.14
C LYS A 327 28.71 -2.08 21.10
N ALA A 328 28.84 -3.31 20.61
CA ALA A 328 29.38 -4.42 21.40
C ALA A 328 30.88 -4.26 21.73
N CYS A 329 31.62 -3.43 21.00
CA CYS A 329 33.01 -3.08 21.30
C CYS A 329 33.15 -1.94 22.31
N GLY A 330 32.04 -1.29 22.68
CA GLY A 330 32.04 -0.21 23.65
C GLY A 330 32.49 -0.70 25.04
N ASN A 331 33.45 -0.04 25.62
CA ASN A 331 33.84 -0.23 27.02
C ASN A 331 33.39 1.00 27.82
N PRO A 332 32.37 0.87 28.68
CA PRO A 332 31.87 2.01 29.46
C PRO A 332 32.85 2.51 30.51
N ASP A 333 33.89 1.74 30.85
CA ASP A 333 34.89 2.07 31.85
C ASP A 333 36.08 2.87 31.27
N LEU A 334 36.13 3.00 29.90
CA LEU A 334 37.16 3.82 29.27
C LEU A 334 36.83 5.32 29.35
N ASN A 335 37.75 6.10 29.92
CA ASN A 335 37.68 7.53 29.92
C ASN A 335 38.67 8.11 28.89
N ILE A 336 38.41 9.32 28.39
CA ILE A 336 39.28 10.01 27.45
C ILE A 336 40.68 10.26 28.05
N ASP A 337 40.72 10.43 29.38
CA ASP A 337 41.97 10.63 30.16
C ASP A 337 42.87 9.36 30.21
N ASP A 338 42.34 8.19 29.82
CA ASP A 338 43.11 6.94 29.73
C ASP A 338 44.04 6.89 28.51
N PHE A 339 43.97 7.88 27.62
CA PHE A 339 44.70 7.96 26.35
C PHE A 339 45.74 9.06 26.29
N GLU A 340 46.12 9.67 27.44
CA GLU A 340 47.22 10.63 27.54
C GLU A 340 48.58 9.96 27.62
#